data_b477f1de5ca3b1e15feed30ef4b3005a
#
_entry.id   b477f1de5ca3b1e15feed30ef4b3005a
#
_cell.length_a   1.000
_cell.length_b   1.000
_cell.length_c   1.000
_cell.angle_alpha   90.00
_cell.angle_beta   90.00
_cell.angle_gamma   90.00
#
_symmetry.space_group_name_H-M   'P 1'
#
loop_
_entity.id
_entity.type
_entity.pdbx_description
1 polymer ?
#
loop_
_entity_poly.entity_id
_entity_poly.type
_entity_poly.pdbx_seq_one_letter_code
_entity_poly.pdbx_strand_id
1 'polypeptide(L)'
;MADGYDLARSACIDLLAVLRHELGSLERISRFVEIHGAIASTPEFEAHAEVLDGASDLLVAVFGAAGVHVRSVIGVASLRDGVPLTIRATVEVRAS
;
A
#
# COMPACT_ATOMS: atom_id res chain seq x y z
N MET A 1 -7.55 -10.55 -10.91
CA MET A 1 -6.26 -10.79 -10.25
C MET A 1 -6.40 -10.93 -8.73
N ALA A 2 -7.08 -12.00 -8.31
CA ALA A 2 -7.31 -12.24 -6.90
C ALA A 2 -6.01 -12.34 -6.11
N ASP A 3 -5.04 -13.07 -6.64
CA ASP A 3 -3.75 -13.26 -5.93
C ASP A 3 -2.97 -11.96 -5.79
N GLY A 4 -2.96 -11.13 -6.83
CA GLY A 4 -2.27 -9.84 -6.78
C GLY A 4 -2.93 -8.88 -5.79
N TYR A 5 -4.25 -8.85 -5.78
CA TYR A 5 -5.03 -8.05 -4.83
C TYR A 5 -4.69 -8.48 -3.40
N ASP A 6 -4.68 -9.78 -3.14
CA ASP A 6 -4.39 -10.32 -1.81
C ASP A 6 -2.95 -10.02 -1.39
N LEU A 7 -2.00 -10.08 -2.32
CA LEU A 7 -0.61 -9.72 -2.03
C LEU A 7 -0.48 -8.26 -1.65
N ALA A 8 -1.15 -7.36 -2.36
CA ALA A 8 -1.13 -5.93 -2.03
C ALA A 8 -1.78 -5.67 -0.68
N ARG A 9 -2.87 -6.37 -0.38
CA ARG A 9 -3.54 -6.27 0.92
C ARG A 9 -2.61 -6.72 2.04
N SER A 10 -1.93 -7.85 1.87
CA SER A 10 -0.99 -8.36 2.85
C SER A 10 0.19 -7.42 3.07
N ALA A 11 0.74 -6.87 1.99
CA ALA A 11 1.83 -5.90 2.08
C ALA A 11 1.39 -4.65 2.83
N CYS A 12 0.15 -4.22 2.63
CA CYS A 12 -0.40 -3.07 3.34
C CYS A 12 -0.59 -3.36 4.83
N ILE A 13 -1.03 -4.57 5.17
CA ILE A 13 -1.14 -5.00 6.58
C ILE A 13 0.24 -4.92 7.25
N ASP A 14 1.28 -5.39 6.56
CA ASP A 14 2.65 -5.33 7.09
C ASP A 14 3.09 -3.88 7.27
N LEU A 15 2.77 -3.01 6.32
CA LEU A 15 3.07 -1.58 6.42
C LEU A 15 2.40 -0.96 7.64
N LEU A 16 1.12 -1.30 7.88
CA LEU A 16 0.39 -0.79 9.04
C LEU A 16 1.01 -1.30 10.36
N ALA A 17 1.50 -2.52 10.38
CA ALA A 17 2.18 -3.06 11.56
C ALA A 17 3.46 -2.28 11.86
N VAL A 18 4.24 -1.93 10.84
CA VAL A 18 5.43 -1.11 10.99
C VAL A 18 5.07 0.27 11.49
N LEU A 19 4.06 0.90 10.92
CA LEU A 19 3.60 2.24 11.34
C LEU A 19 3.13 2.22 12.79
N ARG A 20 2.38 1.20 13.18
CA ARG A 20 1.90 1.07 14.55
C ARG A 20 3.08 0.95 15.53
N HIS A 21 4.07 0.18 15.16
CA HIS A 21 5.26 -0.01 15.98
C HIS A 21 6.04 1.31 16.13
N GLU A 22 6.26 2.01 15.03
CA GLU A 22 7.04 3.25 15.03
C GLU A 22 6.31 4.40 15.72
N LEU A 23 5.00 4.50 15.56
CA LEU A 23 4.21 5.60 16.09
C LEU A 23 3.60 5.32 17.47
N GLY A 24 3.61 4.05 17.89
CA GLY A 24 2.96 3.62 19.14
C GLY A 24 1.48 3.34 18.99
N SER A 25 0.81 3.99 18.05
CA SER A 25 -0.61 3.76 17.77
C SER A 25 -0.94 4.24 16.36
N LEU A 26 -1.83 3.51 15.67
CA LEU A 26 -2.33 3.95 14.36
C LEU A 26 -3.21 5.20 14.48
N GLU A 27 -3.71 5.50 15.68
CA GLU A 27 -4.51 6.72 15.90
C GLU A 27 -3.71 8.00 15.69
N ARG A 28 -2.39 7.92 15.69
CA ARG A 28 -1.53 9.07 15.40
C ARG A 28 -1.50 9.44 13.92
N ILE A 29 -1.99 8.58 13.04
CA ILE A 29 -2.08 8.88 11.61
C ILE A 29 -3.32 9.75 11.39
N SER A 30 -3.10 11.01 10.98
CA SER A 30 -4.23 11.88 10.67
C SER A 30 -4.81 11.58 9.29
N ARG A 31 -3.96 11.20 8.34
CA ARG A 31 -4.43 10.74 7.02
C ARG A 31 -3.29 10.11 6.24
N PHE A 32 -3.65 9.31 5.25
CA PHE A 32 -2.72 8.86 4.21
C PHE A 32 -2.73 9.91 3.11
N VAL A 33 -1.55 10.36 2.72
CA VAL A 33 -1.40 11.36 1.66
C VAL A 33 -1.26 10.69 0.31
N GLU A 34 -0.36 9.71 0.22
CA GLU A 34 -0.02 9.05 -1.02
C GLU A 34 0.45 7.63 -0.75
N ILE A 35 0.14 6.72 -1.66
CA ILE A 35 0.80 5.43 -1.73
C ILE A 35 1.38 5.23 -3.13
N HIS A 36 2.49 4.51 -3.20
CA HIS A 36 3.13 4.15 -4.46
C HIS A 36 3.41 2.66 -4.44
N GLY A 37 2.96 1.97 -5.48
CA GLY A 37 3.20 0.54 -5.64
C GLY A 37 4.13 0.25 -6.81
N ALA A 38 5.02 -0.72 -6.63
CA ALA A 38 5.81 -1.26 -7.70
C ALA A 38 5.56 -2.77 -7.75
N ILE A 39 5.20 -3.28 -8.92
CA ILE A 39 4.80 -4.68 -9.11
C ILE A 39 5.75 -5.34 -10.10
N ALA A 40 6.38 -6.43 -9.67
CA ALA A 40 7.18 -7.25 -10.58
C ALA A 40 6.23 -7.95 -11.53
N SER A 41 6.33 -7.67 -12.82
CA SER A 41 5.39 -8.14 -13.80
C SER A 41 6.02 -8.22 -15.18
N THR A 42 5.35 -8.96 -16.07
CA THR A 42 5.75 -9.00 -17.47
C THR A 42 5.32 -7.71 -18.16
N PRO A 43 5.92 -7.36 -19.32
CA PRO A 43 5.51 -6.15 -20.04
C PRO A 43 4.05 -6.16 -20.48
N GLU A 44 3.45 -7.34 -20.64
CA GLU A 44 2.07 -7.49 -21.09
C GLU A 44 1.04 -7.33 -19.98
N PHE A 45 1.48 -7.35 -18.74
CA PHE A 45 0.57 -7.19 -17.58
C PHE A 45 0.04 -5.77 -17.55
N GLU A 46 -1.26 -5.62 -17.37
CA GLU A 46 -1.92 -4.31 -17.39
C GLU A 46 -2.78 -4.04 -16.16
N ALA A 47 -2.92 -5.00 -15.26
CA ALA A 47 -3.85 -4.91 -14.13
C ALA A 47 -3.19 -4.34 -12.86
N HIS A 48 -2.25 -3.38 -13.01
CA HIS A 48 -1.52 -2.80 -11.88
C HIS A 48 -2.44 -2.10 -10.88
N ALA A 49 -3.40 -1.34 -11.38
CA ALA A 49 -4.33 -0.60 -10.51
C ALA A 49 -5.20 -1.56 -9.71
N GLU A 50 -5.68 -2.62 -10.35
CA GLU A 50 -6.51 -3.63 -9.70
C GLU A 50 -5.76 -4.37 -8.60
N VAL A 51 -4.46 -4.61 -8.80
CA VAL A 51 -3.61 -5.20 -7.77
C VAL A 51 -3.47 -4.23 -6.59
N LEU A 52 -3.15 -2.97 -6.86
CA LEU A 52 -2.96 -1.98 -5.80
C LEU A 52 -4.26 -1.70 -5.04
N ASP A 53 -5.41 -1.95 -5.64
CA ASP A 53 -6.70 -1.82 -4.96
C ASP A 53 -6.73 -2.63 -3.66
N GLY A 54 -5.99 -3.74 -3.58
CA GLY A 54 -5.90 -4.52 -2.35
C GLY A 54 -5.41 -3.70 -1.17
N ALA A 55 -4.45 -2.82 -1.39
CA ALA A 55 -3.95 -1.91 -0.36
C ALA A 55 -4.91 -0.74 -0.15
N SER A 56 -5.37 -0.13 -1.23
CA SER A 56 -6.25 1.05 -1.14
C SER A 56 -7.56 0.73 -0.45
N ASP A 57 -8.18 -0.39 -0.78
CA ASP A 57 -9.43 -0.80 -0.16
C ASP A 57 -9.25 -1.03 1.34
N LEU A 58 -8.13 -1.63 1.74
CA LEU A 58 -7.83 -1.86 3.14
C LEU A 58 -7.70 -0.53 3.90
N LEU A 59 -6.98 0.44 3.33
CA LEU A 59 -6.79 1.74 3.97
C LEU A 59 -8.11 2.46 4.19
N VAL A 60 -9.00 2.41 3.21
CA VAL A 60 -10.32 3.04 3.33
C VAL A 60 -11.18 2.27 4.33
N ALA A 61 -11.10 0.94 4.34
CA ALA A 61 -11.86 0.13 5.30
C ALA A 61 -11.44 0.40 6.74
N VAL A 62 -10.14 0.60 6.99
CA VAL A 62 -9.60 0.81 8.34
C VAL A 62 -9.73 2.25 8.79
N PHE A 63 -9.44 3.21 7.92
CA PHE A 63 -9.31 4.62 8.28
C PHE A 63 -10.46 5.49 7.77
N GLY A 64 -11.35 4.96 6.94
CA GLY A 64 -12.42 5.76 6.35
C GLY A 64 -11.86 6.90 5.51
N ALA A 65 -12.37 8.10 5.72
CA ALA A 65 -11.94 9.28 4.96
C ALA A 65 -10.45 9.55 5.08
N ALA A 66 -9.84 9.26 6.23
CA ALA A 66 -8.40 9.44 6.45
C ALA A 66 -7.57 8.46 5.63
N GLY A 67 -8.15 7.40 5.13
CA GLY A 67 -7.48 6.42 4.27
C GLY A 67 -7.54 6.76 2.79
N VAL A 68 -8.30 7.76 2.38
CA VAL A 68 -8.36 8.20 0.98
C VAL A 68 -7.06 8.91 0.63
N HIS A 69 -6.45 8.54 -0.48
CA HIS A 69 -5.09 8.97 -0.82
C HIS A 69 -4.92 9.11 -2.32
N VAL A 70 -3.88 9.82 -2.71
CA VAL A 70 -3.39 9.84 -4.09
C VAL A 70 -2.49 8.61 -4.24
N ARG A 71 -2.52 7.98 -5.40
CA ARG A 71 -1.69 6.80 -5.62
C ARG A 71 -1.07 6.76 -7.00
N SER A 72 0.05 6.06 -7.09
CA SER A 72 0.67 5.72 -8.36
C SER A 72 1.13 4.26 -8.28
N VAL A 73 1.17 3.61 -9.42
CA VAL A 73 1.61 2.21 -9.50
C VAL A 73 2.36 2.00 -10.82
N ILE A 74 3.45 1.26 -10.75
CA ILE A 74 4.24 0.91 -11.93
C ILE A 74 4.52 -0.59 -11.94
N GLY A 75 4.73 -1.11 -13.13
CA GLY A 75 5.27 -2.45 -13.31
C GLY A 75 6.77 -2.37 -13.52
N VAL A 76 7.49 -3.30 -12.95
CA VAL A 76 8.95 -3.39 -13.09
C VAL A 76 9.32 -4.83 -13.44
N ALA A 77 10.46 -5.02 -14.08
CA ALA A 77 10.90 -6.35 -14.49
C ALA A 77 11.24 -7.23 -13.30
N SER A 78 11.77 -6.64 -12.23
CA SER A 78 12.13 -7.39 -11.02
C SER A 78 12.19 -6.44 -9.83
N LEU A 79 12.08 -7.02 -8.66
CA LEU A 79 12.25 -6.30 -7.41
C LEU A 79 13.29 -7.03 -6.57
N ARG A 80 13.83 -6.33 -5.59
CA ARG A 80 14.85 -6.84 -4.71
C ARG A 80 14.38 -8.12 -4.04
N ASP A 81 15.28 -9.11 -3.97
CA ASP A 81 15.04 -10.41 -3.31
C ASP A 81 13.86 -11.20 -3.90
N GLY A 82 13.46 -10.88 -5.13
CA GLY A 82 12.38 -11.61 -5.80
C GLY A 82 11.00 -11.35 -5.22
N VAL A 83 10.83 -10.29 -4.43
CA VAL A 83 9.50 -9.97 -3.90
C VAL A 83 8.56 -9.58 -5.05
N PRO A 84 7.25 -9.92 -4.94
CA PRO A 84 6.31 -9.66 -6.04
C PRO A 84 5.87 -8.22 -6.13
N LEU A 85 5.87 -7.48 -5.01
CA LEU A 85 5.51 -6.06 -5.03
C LEU A 85 6.04 -5.35 -3.79
N THR A 86 6.14 -4.04 -3.90
CA THR A 86 6.48 -3.18 -2.77
C THR A 86 5.48 -2.03 -2.72
N ILE A 87 5.26 -1.51 -1.51
CA ILE A 87 4.38 -0.37 -1.30
C ILE A 87 5.13 0.65 -0.46
N ARG A 88 5.06 1.91 -0.90
CA ARG A 88 5.59 3.05 -0.16
C ARG A 88 4.45 3.99 0.15
N ALA A 89 4.40 4.51 1.37
CA ALA A 89 3.33 5.40 1.79
C ALA A 89 3.90 6.67 2.41
N THR A 90 3.18 7.76 2.20
CA THR A 90 3.41 9.03 2.90
C THR A 90 2.18 9.28 3.76
N VAL A 91 2.40 9.49 5.04
CA VAL A 91 1.31 9.75 5.98
C VAL A 91 1.53 11.08 6.69
N GLU A 92 0.43 11.70 7.09
CA GLU A 92 0.46 12.86 7.96
C GLU A 92 0.20 12.38 9.37
N VAL A 93 1.06 12.77 10.29
CA VAL A 93 1.03 12.28 11.67
C VAL A 93 0.65 13.45 12.59
N ARG A 94 -0.30 13.20 13.47
CA ARG A 94 -0.68 14.22 14.45
C ARG A 94 0.29 14.17 15.63
N ALA A 95 0.47 15.31 16.26
CA ALA A 95 1.28 15.40 17.45
C ALA A 95 0.69 14.52 18.56
N SER A 96 1.57 13.89 19.34
CA SER A 96 1.14 13.04 20.44
C SER A 96 0.68 13.84 21.64
#